data_745694f1fae10b7aeea08c3cbebb1c76
#
_entry.id   745694f1fae10b7aeea08c3cbebb1c76
#
_cell.length_a   1.000
_cell.length_b   1.000
_cell.length_c   1.000
_cell.angle_alpha   90.00
_cell.angle_beta   90.00
_cell.angle_gamma   90.00
#
_symmetry.space_group_name_H-M   'P 1'
#
loop_
_entity.id
_entity.type
_entity.pdbx_description
1 polymer ?
#
loop_
_entity_poly.entity_id
_entity_poly.type
_entity_poly.pdbx_seq_one_letter_code
_entity_poly.pdbx_strand_id
1 'polypeptide(L)'
;MKSKLHPVASKNTRYWTRATPAQLRLIEAFCAGKEIVDLGGRDGSFACHLLIAGARRATNLDHSKGLHRIIAKNLTHHAGTFAGYHAAFPNRRWDVGILSWPVKFASTIGAVIPILNNCETVVYLGKNSASTQCGSRDLWEHLTGRDLLMHIERNVASVLIYGGAERTAELIQEEEWGLKALDY
;
A
#
# COMPACT_ATOMS: atom_id res chain seq x y z
N MET A 1 8.20 28.47 -10.46
CA MET A 1 6.73 28.29 -10.44
C MET A 1 6.42 26.99 -9.71
N LYS A 2 5.93 27.04 -8.47
CA LYS A 2 5.50 25.86 -7.71
C LYS A 2 4.07 25.53 -8.13
N SER A 3 3.87 24.49 -8.92
CA SER A 3 2.53 24.00 -9.26
C SER A 3 1.93 23.37 -7.98
N LYS A 4 0.96 24.05 -7.41
CA LYS A 4 0.09 23.48 -6.36
C LYS A 4 -0.85 22.46 -7.02
N LEU A 5 -0.39 21.23 -7.20
CA LEU A 5 -1.27 20.10 -7.46
C LEU A 5 -1.95 19.73 -6.14
N HIS A 6 -3.10 20.35 -5.86
CA HIS A 6 -4.02 19.82 -4.86
C HIS A 6 -4.80 18.68 -5.52
N PRO A 7 -4.65 17.43 -5.09
CA PRO A 7 -5.49 16.35 -5.56
C PRO A 7 -6.92 16.64 -5.10
N VAL A 8 -7.82 16.88 -6.03
CA VAL A 8 -9.27 16.94 -5.77
C VAL A 8 -9.71 15.50 -5.49
N ALA A 9 -9.54 15.06 -4.27
CA ALA A 9 -10.01 13.76 -3.86
C ALA A 9 -11.51 13.80 -3.60
N SER A 10 -12.25 12.92 -4.24
CA SER A 10 -13.68 12.74 -3.99
C SER A 10 -13.90 12.37 -2.52
N LYS A 11 -14.92 12.95 -1.88
CA LYS A 11 -15.21 12.79 -0.45
C LYS A 11 -15.44 11.33 0.01
N ASN A 12 -15.61 10.39 -0.89
CA ASN A 12 -16.02 9.01 -0.59
C ASN A 12 -14.94 7.93 -0.71
N THR A 13 -13.69 8.26 -0.96
CA THR A 13 -12.70 7.26 -1.40
C THR A 13 -11.42 7.15 -0.58
N ARG A 14 -11.29 7.88 0.52
CA ARG A 14 -10.03 7.97 1.27
C ARG A 14 -9.96 7.00 2.46
N TYR A 15 -9.97 5.70 2.22
CA TYR A 15 -9.75 4.75 3.32
C TYR A 15 -8.35 4.85 3.93
N TRP A 16 -7.32 5.16 3.13
CA TRP A 16 -5.97 5.38 3.63
C TRP A 16 -5.85 6.58 4.58
N THR A 17 -6.76 7.55 4.54
CA THR A 17 -6.80 8.67 5.50
C THR A 17 -7.17 8.24 6.92
N ARG A 18 -7.53 6.97 7.15
CA ARG A 18 -7.73 6.41 8.49
C ARG A 18 -6.41 6.05 9.18
N ALA A 19 -5.30 6.02 8.45
CA ALA A 19 -3.99 5.92 9.03
C ALA A 19 -3.63 7.20 9.78
N THR A 20 -2.92 7.05 10.87
CA THR A 20 -2.36 8.22 11.58
C THR A 20 -1.23 8.86 10.76
N PRO A 21 -0.86 10.12 11.02
CA PRO A 21 0.28 10.74 10.35
C PRO A 21 1.59 9.95 10.50
N ALA A 22 1.82 9.30 11.65
CA ALA A 22 3.00 8.47 11.87
C ALA A 22 2.99 7.21 10.98
N GLN A 23 1.83 6.53 10.89
CA GLN A 23 1.66 5.39 10.00
C GLN A 23 1.86 5.77 8.52
N LEU A 24 1.37 6.93 8.10
CA LEU A 24 1.57 7.42 6.73
C LEU A 24 3.05 7.72 6.47
N ARG A 25 3.73 8.44 7.36
CA ARG A 25 5.19 8.71 7.22
C ARG A 25 6.00 7.42 7.08
N LEU A 26 5.65 6.38 7.84
CA LEU A 26 6.31 5.09 7.71
C LEU A 26 6.12 4.50 6.31
N ILE A 27 4.87 4.45 5.81
CA ILE A 27 4.59 3.94 4.46
C ILE A 27 5.33 4.77 3.41
N GLU A 28 5.32 6.10 3.55
CA GLU A 28 6.05 7.04 2.69
C GLU A 28 7.55 6.73 2.66
N ALA A 29 8.16 6.53 3.83
CA ALA A 29 9.58 6.19 3.94
C ALA A 29 9.90 4.86 3.25
N PHE A 30 9.06 3.83 3.43
CA PHE A 30 9.22 2.56 2.73
C PHE A 30 9.07 2.66 1.22
N CYS A 31 8.26 3.56 0.73
CA CYS A 31 7.98 3.75 -0.70
C CYS A 31 8.96 4.72 -1.39
N ALA A 32 9.72 5.51 -0.64
CA ALA A 32 10.62 6.51 -1.19
C ALA A 32 11.66 5.89 -2.14
N GLY A 33 11.80 6.45 -3.35
CA GLY A 33 12.71 5.98 -4.39
C GLY A 33 12.29 4.68 -5.08
N LYS A 34 11.21 4.05 -4.66
CA LYS A 34 10.80 2.71 -5.10
C LYS A 34 9.73 2.73 -6.18
N GLU A 35 9.62 1.60 -6.88
CA GLU A 35 8.50 1.31 -7.76
C GLU A 35 7.43 0.53 -7.00
N ILE A 36 6.22 1.07 -6.94
CA ILE A 36 5.14 0.53 -6.12
C ILE A 36 3.96 0.05 -6.96
N VAL A 37 3.21 -0.93 -6.43
CA VAL A 37 1.89 -1.31 -6.93
C VAL A 37 0.85 -1.17 -5.83
N ASP A 38 -0.20 -0.39 -6.09
CA ASP A 38 -1.34 -0.18 -5.20
C ASP A 38 -2.50 -1.06 -5.66
N LEU A 39 -2.79 -2.09 -4.88
CA LEU A 39 -3.75 -3.15 -5.20
C LEU A 39 -5.12 -2.80 -4.62
N GLY A 40 -6.06 -2.49 -5.51
CA GLY A 40 -7.38 -1.98 -5.13
C GLY A 40 -7.37 -0.50 -4.78
N GLY A 41 -6.43 0.26 -5.34
CA GLY A 41 -6.21 1.68 -5.04
C GLY A 41 -7.25 2.63 -5.62
N ARG A 42 -8.36 2.11 -6.16
CA ARG A 42 -9.53 2.88 -6.64
C ARG A 42 -9.15 3.97 -7.63
N ASP A 43 -9.35 5.24 -7.27
CA ASP A 43 -9.06 6.40 -8.11
C ASP A 43 -7.55 6.72 -8.23
N GLY A 44 -6.69 5.97 -7.52
CA GLY A 44 -5.24 6.17 -7.50
C GLY A 44 -4.77 7.31 -6.59
N SER A 45 -5.65 7.82 -5.71
CA SER A 45 -5.28 8.94 -4.82
C SER A 45 -4.15 8.57 -3.86
N PHE A 46 -4.11 7.33 -3.38
CA PHE A 46 -3.04 6.88 -2.49
C PHE A 46 -1.72 6.68 -3.25
N ALA A 47 -1.77 6.03 -4.40
CA ALA A 47 -0.60 5.90 -5.26
C ALA A 47 -0.01 7.27 -5.66
N CYS A 48 -0.89 8.25 -5.96
CA CYS A 48 -0.48 9.62 -6.25
C CYS A 48 0.15 10.31 -5.02
N HIS A 49 -0.42 10.11 -3.83
CA HIS A 49 0.15 10.62 -2.58
C HIS A 49 1.57 10.10 -2.36
N LEU A 50 1.80 8.80 -2.55
CA LEU A 50 3.11 8.20 -2.40
C LEU A 50 4.13 8.66 -3.46
N LEU A 51 3.69 8.97 -4.69
CA LEU A 51 4.53 9.61 -5.69
C LEU A 51 4.98 11.01 -5.26
N ILE A 52 4.06 11.79 -4.65
CA ILE A 52 4.38 13.12 -4.10
C ILE A 52 5.36 12.99 -2.94
N ALA A 53 5.23 11.95 -2.13
CA ALA A 53 6.11 11.63 -1.01
C ALA A 53 7.48 11.05 -1.43
N GLY A 54 7.70 10.78 -2.72
CA GLY A 54 9.00 10.40 -3.23
C GLY A 54 9.10 9.01 -3.85
N ALA A 55 8.02 8.25 -3.99
CA ALA A 55 8.04 7.02 -4.77
C ALA A 55 8.45 7.30 -6.21
N ARG A 56 9.27 6.43 -6.81
CA ARG A 56 9.82 6.63 -8.16
C ARG A 56 8.77 6.44 -9.24
N ARG A 57 7.93 5.43 -9.09
CA ARG A 57 6.85 5.06 -10.01
C ARG A 57 5.75 4.34 -9.26
N ALA A 58 4.51 4.51 -9.69
CA ALA A 58 3.36 3.83 -9.12
C ALA A 58 2.50 3.18 -10.21
N THR A 59 2.03 1.97 -9.92
CA THR A 59 0.99 1.29 -10.71
C THR A 59 -0.24 1.15 -9.82
N ASN A 60 -1.35 1.73 -10.21
CA ASN A 60 -2.65 1.56 -9.54
C ASN A 60 -3.45 0.49 -10.26
N LEU A 61 -3.72 -0.62 -9.57
CA LEU A 61 -4.56 -1.71 -10.09
C LEU A 61 -5.91 -1.71 -9.39
N ASP A 62 -6.98 -1.52 -10.16
CA ASP A 62 -8.35 -1.63 -9.65
C ASP A 62 -9.29 -2.21 -10.71
N HIS A 63 -10.28 -2.99 -10.27
CA HIS A 63 -11.27 -3.60 -11.18
C HIS A 63 -12.30 -2.59 -11.70
N SER A 64 -12.42 -1.43 -11.08
CA SER A 64 -13.44 -0.43 -11.38
C SER A 64 -13.05 0.43 -12.56
N LYS A 65 -13.68 0.19 -13.70
CA LYS A 65 -13.59 1.08 -14.85
C LYS A 65 -14.24 2.43 -14.50
N GLY A 66 -13.49 3.51 -14.63
CA GLY A 66 -14.01 4.89 -14.46
C GLY A 66 -13.68 5.58 -13.14
N LEU A 67 -12.98 4.92 -12.22
CA LEU A 67 -12.47 5.56 -11.01
C LEU A 67 -11.07 6.18 -11.19
N HIS A 68 -10.36 5.86 -12.26
CA HIS A 68 -9.00 6.33 -12.54
C HIS A 68 -9.02 7.79 -13.01
N ARG A 69 -9.23 8.72 -12.07
CA ARG A 69 -9.36 10.16 -12.38
C ARG A 69 -8.09 10.95 -12.10
N ILE A 70 -7.17 10.41 -11.32
CA ILE A 70 -5.96 11.12 -10.97
C ILE A 70 -4.90 10.84 -12.02
N ILE A 71 -4.44 11.89 -12.66
CA ILE A 71 -3.34 11.84 -13.62
C ILE A 71 -2.11 12.45 -12.96
N ALA A 72 -1.05 11.70 -12.86
CA ALA A 72 0.23 12.17 -12.34
C ALA A 72 1.37 11.59 -13.19
N LYS A 73 2.48 12.33 -13.26
CA LYS A 73 3.70 11.81 -13.87
C LYS A 73 4.14 10.55 -13.09
N ASN A 74 4.50 9.50 -13.80
CA ASN A 74 4.91 8.21 -13.24
C ASN A 74 3.79 7.40 -12.54
N LEU A 75 2.53 7.79 -12.67
CA LEU A 75 1.37 7.00 -12.27
C LEU A 75 0.79 6.29 -13.49
N THR A 76 0.71 4.97 -13.42
CA THR A 76 0.02 4.15 -14.42
C THR A 76 -1.22 3.54 -13.78
N HIS A 77 -2.38 3.70 -14.44
CA HIS A 77 -3.61 3.02 -14.04
C HIS A 77 -3.84 1.78 -14.89
N HIS A 78 -4.28 0.72 -14.24
CA HIS A 78 -4.72 -0.48 -14.93
C HIS A 78 -6.10 -0.90 -14.40
N ALA A 79 -7.10 -0.82 -15.29
CA ALA A 79 -8.47 -1.23 -14.98
C ALA A 79 -8.68 -2.68 -15.41
N GLY A 80 -8.97 -3.55 -14.47
CA GLY A 80 -9.21 -4.97 -14.75
C GLY A 80 -9.07 -5.84 -13.51
N THR A 81 -9.20 -7.14 -13.68
CA THR A 81 -9.02 -8.10 -12.59
C THR A 81 -7.52 -8.28 -12.31
N PHE A 82 -7.19 -8.56 -11.05
CA PHE A 82 -5.81 -8.87 -10.64
C PHE A 82 -5.27 -10.10 -11.37
N ALA A 83 -6.10 -11.13 -11.54
CA ALA A 83 -5.74 -12.33 -12.31
C ALA A 83 -5.44 -12.00 -13.78
N GLY A 84 -6.28 -11.17 -14.41
CA GLY A 84 -6.05 -10.72 -15.80
C GLY A 84 -4.77 -9.91 -15.95
N TYR A 85 -4.48 -9.04 -14.98
CA TYR A 85 -3.23 -8.29 -14.97
C TYR A 85 -2.02 -9.21 -14.82
N HIS A 86 -2.06 -10.13 -13.86
CA HIS A 86 -0.96 -11.09 -13.67
C HIS A 86 -0.75 -11.96 -14.90
N ALA A 87 -1.82 -12.44 -15.53
CA ALA A 87 -1.72 -13.23 -16.76
C ALA A 87 -1.06 -12.44 -17.91
N ALA A 88 -1.37 -11.15 -18.04
CA ALA A 88 -0.77 -10.28 -19.05
C ALA A 88 0.69 -9.90 -18.74
N PHE A 89 1.06 -9.82 -17.47
CA PHE A 89 2.38 -9.37 -16.99
C PHE A 89 2.94 -10.28 -15.88
N PRO A 90 3.14 -11.59 -16.13
CA PRO A 90 3.46 -12.57 -15.08
C PRO A 90 4.82 -12.33 -14.41
N ASN A 91 5.76 -11.71 -15.13
CA ASN A 91 7.12 -11.44 -14.66
C ASN A 91 7.33 -10.00 -14.18
N ARG A 92 6.25 -9.20 -14.12
CA ARG A 92 6.34 -7.82 -13.64
C ARG A 92 6.66 -7.83 -12.15
N ARG A 93 7.73 -7.12 -11.76
CA ARG A 93 8.18 -6.99 -10.36
C ARG A 93 8.01 -5.57 -9.88
N TRP A 94 7.84 -5.42 -8.57
CA TRP A 94 7.79 -4.16 -7.86
C TRP A 94 8.64 -4.23 -6.60
N ASP A 95 9.16 -3.11 -6.18
CA ASP A 95 9.85 -3.01 -4.89
C ASP A 95 8.83 -3.16 -3.74
N VAL A 96 7.63 -2.54 -3.89
CA VAL A 96 6.60 -2.54 -2.85
C VAL A 96 5.21 -2.84 -3.40
N GLY A 97 4.54 -3.83 -2.84
CA GLY A 97 3.11 -4.07 -3.01
C GLY A 97 2.32 -3.47 -1.86
N ILE A 98 1.26 -2.73 -2.16
CA ILE A 98 0.43 -2.06 -1.16
C ILE A 98 -0.97 -2.64 -1.18
N LEU A 99 -1.47 -3.01 0.00
CA LEU A 99 -2.84 -3.43 0.26
C LEU A 99 -3.47 -2.49 1.27
N SER A 100 -4.37 -1.62 0.80
CA SER A 100 -5.06 -0.67 1.65
C SER A 100 -6.52 -1.07 1.84
N TRP A 101 -6.89 -1.47 3.07
CA TRP A 101 -8.24 -1.89 3.44
C TRP A 101 -8.86 -2.95 2.52
N PRO A 102 -8.21 -4.10 2.32
CA PRO A 102 -8.74 -5.16 1.48
C PRO A 102 -10.09 -5.67 2.02
N VAL A 103 -11.02 -5.95 1.13
CA VAL A 103 -12.38 -6.41 1.49
C VAL A 103 -12.33 -7.83 2.06
N LYS A 104 -13.01 -8.08 3.19
CA LYS A 104 -12.92 -9.33 3.97
C LYS A 104 -13.31 -10.59 3.17
N PHE A 105 -14.29 -10.50 2.30
CA PHE A 105 -14.89 -11.66 1.63
C PHE A 105 -14.77 -11.63 0.11
N ALA A 106 -13.89 -10.80 -0.45
CA ALA A 106 -13.75 -10.76 -1.89
C ALA A 106 -12.97 -11.98 -2.38
N SER A 107 -13.62 -12.84 -3.15
CA SER A 107 -12.99 -13.95 -3.88
C SER A 107 -11.82 -13.51 -4.76
N THR A 108 -11.80 -12.23 -5.12
CA THR A 108 -10.72 -11.59 -5.89
C THR A 108 -9.44 -11.37 -5.11
N ILE A 109 -9.47 -11.46 -3.76
CA ILE A 109 -8.27 -11.21 -2.95
C ILE A 109 -7.23 -12.31 -3.10
N GLY A 110 -7.63 -13.57 -3.28
CA GLY A 110 -6.71 -14.65 -3.65
C GLY A 110 -5.93 -14.36 -4.93
N ALA A 111 -6.54 -13.62 -5.86
CA ALA A 111 -5.88 -13.24 -7.11
C ALA A 111 -4.79 -12.17 -6.97
N VAL A 112 -4.67 -11.49 -5.83
CA VAL A 112 -3.56 -10.56 -5.56
C VAL A 112 -2.27 -11.30 -5.19
N ILE A 113 -2.37 -12.52 -4.64
CA ILE A 113 -1.23 -13.30 -4.15
C ILE A 113 -0.14 -13.47 -5.21
N PRO A 114 -0.44 -13.83 -6.47
CA PRO A 114 0.58 -13.93 -7.52
C PRO A 114 1.30 -12.60 -7.79
N ILE A 115 0.60 -11.47 -7.63
CA ILE A 115 1.20 -10.14 -7.77
C ILE A 115 2.09 -9.83 -6.56
N LEU A 116 1.62 -10.15 -5.35
CA LEU A 116 2.39 -9.97 -4.12
C LEU A 116 3.67 -10.81 -4.10
N ASN A 117 3.66 -12.00 -4.72
CA ASN A 117 4.86 -12.82 -4.90
C ASN A 117 5.95 -12.13 -5.72
N ASN A 118 5.57 -11.18 -6.56
CA ASN A 118 6.45 -10.37 -7.38
C ASN A 118 6.86 -9.05 -6.69
N CYS A 119 6.52 -8.85 -5.42
CA CYS A 119 6.90 -7.69 -4.62
C CYS A 119 7.97 -8.08 -3.60
N GLU A 120 9.03 -7.27 -3.49
CA GLU A 120 10.07 -7.47 -2.47
C GLU A 120 9.52 -7.25 -1.07
N THR A 121 8.75 -6.18 -0.92
CA THR A 121 8.09 -5.81 0.35
C THR A 121 6.59 -5.69 0.14
N VAL A 122 5.81 -6.08 1.13
CA VAL A 122 4.35 -5.90 1.14
C VAL A 122 3.97 -5.03 2.32
N VAL A 123 3.29 -3.92 2.04
CA VAL A 123 2.69 -3.02 3.03
C VAL A 123 1.20 -3.28 3.11
N TYR A 124 0.74 -3.71 4.27
CA TYR A 124 -0.68 -3.86 4.58
C TYR A 124 -1.13 -2.69 5.47
N LEU A 125 -2.22 -2.05 5.09
CA LEU A 125 -2.91 -1.03 5.88
C LEU A 125 -4.37 -1.43 6.06
N GLY A 126 -4.81 -1.70 7.28
CA GLY A 126 -6.18 -2.12 7.55
C GLY A 126 -6.38 -2.59 8.98
N LYS A 127 -7.52 -3.20 9.26
CA LYS A 127 -7.78 -3.82 10.55
C LYS A 127 -7.12 -5.19 10.65
N ASN A 128 -6.46 -5.45 11.77
CA ASN A 128 -5.74 -6.70 12.05
C ASN A 128 -6.34 -7.52 13.21
N SER A 129 -7.41 -7.05 13.84
CA SER A 129 -8.03 -7.82 14.93
C SER A 129 -8.81 -9.02 14.38
N ALA A 130 -8.78 -10.16 15.08
CA ALA A 130 -9.43 -11.39 14.65
C ALA A 130 -10.92 -11.25 14.30
N SER A 131 -11.65 -10.36 14.98
CA SER A 131 -13.08 -10.13 14.74
C SER A 131 -13.38 -9.16 13.60
N THR A 132 -12.43 -8.27 13.24
CA THR A 132 -12.64 -7.18 12.28
C THR A 132 -11.60 -7.13 11.18
N GLN A 133 -10.82 -8.20 11.05
CA GLN A 133 -9.74 -8.33 10.08
C GLN A 133 -10.21 -8.06 8.65
N CYS A 134 -9.48 -7.23 7.93
CA CYS A 134 -9.69 -7.01 6.50
C CYS A 134 -8.89 -8.06 5.71
N GLY A 135 -9.40 -8.45 4.55
CA GLY A 135 -8.78 -9.48 3.72
C GLY A 135 -9.35 -10.88 3.94
N SER A 136 -9.08 -11.78 3.00
CA SER A 136 -9.48 -13.18 3.05
C SER A 136 -8.52 -14.01 3.91
N ARG A 137 -8.94 -15.23 4.26
CA ARG A 137 -8.09 -16.20 4.96
C ARG A 137 -6.81 -16.48 4.17
N ASP A 138 -6.93 -16.76 2.86
CA ASP A 138 -5.80 -17.08 1.99
C ASP A 138 -4.77 -15.95 1.95
N LEU A 139 -5.24 -14.69 1.94
CA LEU A 139 -4.35 -13.53 2.03
C LEU A 139 -3.56 -13.54 3.33
N TRP A 140 -4.22 -13.82 4.46
CA TRP A 140 -3.55 -13.85 5.76
C TRP A 140 -2.57 -15.00 5.88
N GLU A 141 -2.93 -16.19 5.41
CA GLU A 141 -2.01 -17.34 5.34
C GLU A 141 -0.76 -16.99 4.51
N HIS A 142 -0.96 -16.29 3.39
CA HIS A 142 0.16 -15.82 2.56
C HIS A 142 1.02 -14.77 3.28
N LEU A 143 0.42 -13.77 3.91
CA LEU A 143 1.16 -12.72 4.61
C LEU A 143 1.92 -13.25 5.82
N THR A 144 1.32 -14.14 6.61
CA THR A 144 1.96 -14.76 7.77
C THR A 144 3.06 -15.75 7.41
N GLY A 145 3.11 -16.21 6.16
CA GLY A 145 4.24 -16.98 5.62
C GLY A 145 5.46 -16.13 5.26
N ARG A 146 5.36 -14.81 5.35
CA ARG A 146 6.47 -13.86 5.12
C ARG A 146 7.04 -13.37 6.46
N ASP A 147 8.26 -12.88 6.42
CA ASP A 147 8.88 -12.25 7.59
C ASP A 147 8.16 -10.94 7.91
N LEU A 148 7.56 -10.86 9.09
CA LEU A 148 6.97 -9.62 9.59
C LEU A 148 8.10 -8.72 10.08
N LEU A 149 8.31 -7.61 9.39
CA LEU A 149 9.37 -6.66 9.67
C LEU A 149 8.91 -5.57 10.64
N MET A 150 7.65 -5.13 10.49
CA MET A 150 7.11 -4.06 11.30
C MET A 150 5.61 -4.19 11.50
N HIS A 151 5.16 -3.88 12.71
CA HIS A 151 3.76 -3.78 13.07
C HIS A 151 3.53 -2.52 13.90
N ILE A 152 2.74 -1.60 13.35
CA ILE A 152 2.27 -0.42 14.09
C ILE A 152 0.76 -0.43 14.13
N GLU A 153 0.22 -0.61 15.33
CA GLU A 153 -1.22 -0.53 15.57
C GLU A 153 -1.56 0.78 16.27
N ARG A 154 -2.44 1.56 15.66
CA ARG A 154 -2.94 2.82 16.25
C ARG A 154 -4.40 3.00 15.90
N ASN A 155 -5.23 3.23 16.91
CA ASN A 155 -6.67 3.47 16.77
C ASN A 155 -7.40 2.34 16.00
N VAL A 156 -7.87 2.66 14.78
CA VAL A 156 -8.68 1.75 13.95
C VAL A 156 -7.87 1.07 12.84
N ALA A 157 -6.59 1.35 12.71
CA ALA A 157 -5.75 0.83 11.63
C ALA A 157 -4.46 0.23 12.14
N SER A 158 -4.06 -0.89 11.55
CA SER A 158 -2.73 -1.48 11.68
C SER A 158 -1.97 -1.26 10.38
N VAL A 159 -0.69 -0.94 10.47
CA VAL A 159 0.27 -1.05 9.37
C VAL A 159 1.16 -2.24 9.66
N LEU A 160 1.20 -3.18 8.73
CA LEU A 160 2.05 -4.35 8.77
C LEU A 160 2.94 -4.33 7.53
N ILE A 161 4.23 -4.56 7.73
CA ILE A 161 5.21 -4.58 6.65
C ILE A 161 5.91 -5.93 6.67
N TYR A 162 5.95 -6.58 5.52
CA TYR A 162 6.49 -7.91 5.31
C TYR A 162 7.57 -7.93 4.25
N GLY A 163 8.69 -8.63 4.49
CA GLY A 163 9.81 -8.82 3.56
C GLY A 163 10.84 -7.68 3.56
N GLY A 164 12.05 -7.89 3.07
CA GLY A 164 13.07 -6.86 2.89
C GLY A 164 13.91 -6.51 4.13
N ALA A 165 14.57 -7.49 4.75
CA ALA A 165 15.22 -7.39 6.08
C ALA A 165 16.30 -6.29 6.24
N GLU A 166 17.14 -6.01 5.25
CA GLU A 166 18.30 -5.14 5.44
C GLU A 166 17.97 -3.65 5.64
N ARG A 167 16.95 -3.13 4.96
CA ARG A 167 16.56 -1.71 5.11
C ARG A 167 15.68 -1.41 6.30
N THR A 168 15.07 -2.44 6.89
CA THR A 168 14.12 -2.30 7.99
C THR A 168 14.80 -1.86 9.27
N ALA A 169 16.03 -2.33 9.53
CA ALA A 169 16.77 -2.00 10.75
C ALA A 169 17.12 -0.50 10.81
N GLU A 170 17.52 0.11 9.68
CA GLU A 170 17.83 1.53 9.60
C GLU A 170 16.58 2.40 9.83
N LEU A 171 15.46 2.03 9.16
CA LEU A 171 14.21 2.78 9.29
C LEU A 171 13.57 2.65 10.68
N ILE A 172 13.68 1.48 11.32
CA ILE A 172 13.22 1.27 12.70
C ILE A 172 14.00 2.18 13.66
N GLN A 173 15.32 2.27 13.50
CA GLN A 173 16.13 3.15 14.35
C GLN A 173 15.75 4.62 14.18
N GLU A 174 15.58 5.11 12.95
CA GLU A 174 15.19 6.50 12.70
C GLU A 174 13.80 6.84 13.27
N GLU A 175 12.82 5.92 13.18
CA GLU A 175 11.48 6.16 13.72
C GLU A 175 11.40 6.03 15.25
N GLU A 176 12.17 5.15 15.88
CA GLU A 176 12.28 5.11 17.34
C GLU A 176 12.83 6.44 17.88
N TRP A 177 13.76 7.07 17.17
CA TRP A 177 14.28 8.41 17.53
C TRP A 177 13.23 9.49 17.28
N GLY A 178 12.47 9.42 16.19
CA GLY A 178 11.40 10.37 15.86
C GLY A 178 10.19 10.28 16.81
N LEU A 179 9.85 9.09 17.30
CA LEU A 179 8.76 8.90 18.26
C LEU A 179 9.15 9.39 19.66
N LYS A 180 10.40 9.23 20.08
CA LYS A 180 10.89 9.78 21.36
C LYS A 180 10.93 11.31 21.39
N ALA A 181 11.03 11.97 20.23
CA ALA A 181 11.03 13.42 20.12
C ALA A 181 9.62 14.05 20.14
N LEU A 182 8.56 13.25 20.07
CA LEU A 182 7.17 13.71 20.05
C LEU A 182 6.43 13.55 21.39
N ASP A 183 7.07 12.94 22.39
CA ASP A 183 6.51 12.73 23.74
C ASP A 183 6.95 13.80 24.76
N TYR A 184 7.38 14.99 24.29
CA TYR A 184 7.69 16.16 25.11
C TYR A 184 6.81 17.36 24.76
#